data_4e70cbab2762e91016ed1ac7e7dfb80a
#
_entry.id   4e70cbab2762e91016ed1ac7e7dfb80a
#
_cell.length_a   1.000
_cell.length_b   1.000
_cell.length_c   1.000
_cell.angle_alpha   90.00
_cell.angle_beta   90.00
_cell.angle_gamma   90.00
#
_symmetry.space_group_name_H-M   'P 1'
#
loop_
_entity.id
_entity.type
_entity.pdbx_description
1 polymer ?
#
loop_
_entity_poly.entity_id
_entity_poly.type
_entity_poly.pdbx_seq_one_letter_code
_entity_poly.pdbx_strand_id
1 'polypeptide(L)'
;MLVGDAAEPGNQWVAPTNPYYIKPLPIPAPDVAKAKALLTAAGTPNPVVTLMITTLSERMQIAEVIQAMAKESGFDIRIQATEFTSAQQHAADGDFDAFFWGWGGRIDPDGNISSILGCNAAFNYQHYCNPEVDRELEAARELDARAERLAHYRIVAEHILHDLPIIYLYHPKWLYAHTARLSGFIPYPDGMIRPQGLQLE
;
A
#
# COMPACT_ATOMS: atom_id res chain seq x y z
N MET A 1 5.23 -11.50 14.53
CA MET A 1 4.99 -10.82 13.23
C MET A 1 4.30 -11.81 12.30
N LEU A 2 3.11 -11.49 11.78
CA LEU A 2 2.28 -12.42 10.97
C LEU A 2 2.94 -12.85 9.66
N VAL A 3 3.67 -11.97 9.03
CA VAL A 3 4.31 -12.20 7.72
C VAL A 3 5.81 -12.57 7.84
N GLY A 4 6.41 -12.51 9.02
CA GLY A 4 7.80 -12.88 9.29
C GLY A 4 8.79 -12.31 8.28
N ASP A 5 9.72 -13.13 7.81
CA ASP A 5 10.73 -12.76 6.80
C ASP A 5 10.17 -12.70 5.37
N ALA A 6 8.87 -13.01 5.19
CA ALA A 6 8.23 -13.01 3.87
C ALA A 6 7.80 -11.59 3.40
N ALA A 7 7.99 -10.56 4.23
CA ALA A 7 7.66 -9.19 3.86
C ALA A 7 8.60 -8.17 4.53
N GLU A 8 8.68 -7.00 3.93
CA GLU A 8 9.36 -5.82 4.48
C GLU A 8 8.31 -4.78 4.88
N PRO A 9 8.36 -4.18 6.09
CA PRO A 9 7.50 -3.07 6.45
C PRO A 9 7.62 -1.92 5.45
N GLY A 10 6.49 -1.27 5.14
CA GLY A 10 6.47 -0.20 4.14
C GLY A 10 5.68 1.02 4.59
N ASN A 11 6.08 2.19 4.09
CA ASN A 11 5.37 3.46 4.24
C ASN A 11 5.32 4.26 2.92
N GLN A 12 5.63 3.61 1.81
CA GLN A 12 5.62 4.20 0.48
C GLN A 12 5.27 3.14 -0.58
N TRP A 13 5.01 3.57 -1.80
CA TRP A 13 4.49 2.74 -2.90
C TRP A 13 5.51 1.86 -3.62
N VAL A 14 6.77 1.94 -3.24
CA VAL A 14 7.85 1.10 -3.79
C VAL A 14 8.60 0.38 -2.68
N ALA A 15 9.03 -0.85 -2.96
CA ALA A 15 9.80 -1.66 -2.02
C ALA A 15 11.25 -1.12 -1.84
N PRO A 16 11.93 -1.43 -0.73
CA PRO A 16 13.31 -1.00 -0.46
C PRO A 16 14.33 -1.38 -1.54
N THR A 17 14.03 -2.41 -2.33
CA THR A 17 14.88 -2.85 -3.47
C THR A 17 14.68 -2.02 -4.74
N ASN A 18 13.63 -1.18 -4.80
CA ASN A 18 13.36 -0.35 -5.96
C ASN A 18 14.34 0.84 -6.00
N PRO A 19 14.89 1.22 -7.18
CA PRO A 19 15.78 2.37 -7.34
C PRO A 19 15.18 3.72 -6.94
N TYR A 20 13.84 3.80 -6.89
CA TYR A 20 13.10 5.01 -6.50
C TYR A 20 12.66 4.99 -5.02
N TYR A 21 13.15 4.04 -4.23
CA TYR A 21 12.88 4.04 -2.80
C TYR A 21 13.48 5.26 -2.12
N ILE A 22 12.64 6.03 -1.44
CA ILE A 22 13.02 7.32 -0.83
C ILE A 22 13.61 7.06 0.57
N LYS A 23 14.82 7.55 0.80
CA LYS A 23 15.52 7.50 2.09
C LYS A 23 15.94 8.91 2.51
N PRO A 24 15.85 9.26 3.82
CA PRO A 24 15.16 8.54 4.88
C PRO A 24 13.67 8.91 4.93
N LEU A 25 12.79 7.90 5.00
CA LEU A 25 11.38 8.06 5.36
C LEU A 25 11.09 7.01 6.45
N PRO A 26 11.40 7.30 7.72
CA PRO A 26 11.22 6.34 8.79
C PRO A 26 9.74 6.05 9.04
N ILE A 27 9.41 4.79 9.35
CA ILE A 27 8.10 4.41 9.86
C ILE A 27 8.03 4.90 11.32
N PRO A 28 7.08 5.78 11.67
CA PRO A 28 6.98 6.30 13.03
C PRO A 28 6.60 5.18 14.01
N ALA A 29 7.09 5.27 15.24
CA ALA A 29 6.60 4.40 16.31
C ALA A 29 5.14 4.74 16.65
N PRO A 30 4.32 3.74 17.07
CA PRO A 30 2.96 3.97 17.52
C PRO A 30 2.92 4.95 18.72
N ASP A 31 2.02 5.92 18.66
CA ASP A 31 1.76 6.87 19.75
C ASP A 31 0.27 6.84 20.15
N VAL A 32 -0.06 5.89 21.01
CA VAL A 32 -1.43 5.66 21.50
C VAL A 32 -1.97 6.88 22.26
N ALA A 33 -1.13 7.57 23.01
CA ALA A 33 -1.55 8.73 23.79
C ALA A 33 -1.94 9.89 22.88
N LYS A 34 -1.12 10.18 21.86
CA LYS A 34 -1.40 11.19 20.84
C LYS A 34 -2.65 10.84 20.03
N ALA A 35 -2.82 9.57 19.64
CA ALA A 35 -4.00 9.14 18.91
C ALA A 35 -5.29 9.37 19.70
N LYS A 36 -5.34 9.00 20.98
CA LYS A 36 -6.48 9.28 21.87
C LYS A 36 -6.75 10.76 22.04
N ALA A 37 -5.71 11.57 22.20
CA ALA A 37 -5.84 13.02 22.31
C ALA A 37 -6.45 13.64 21.04
N LEU A 38 -6.02 13.20 19.85
CA LEU A 38 -6.56 13.66 18.57
C LEU A 38 -8.03 13.24 18.39
N LEU A 39 -8.40 11.99 18.72
CA LEU A 39 -9.78 11.53 18.68
C LEU A 39 -10.69 12.33 19.62
N THR A 40 -10.20 12.65 20.81
CA THR A 40 -10.92 13.47 21.78
C THR A 40 -11.10 14.90 21.25
N ALA A 41 -10.05 15.50 20.70
CA ALA A 41 -10.09 16.84 20.11
C ALA A 41 -11.05 16.91 18.90
N ALA A 42 -11.17 15.82 18.13
CA ALA A 42 -12.11 15.70 17.03
C ALA A 42 -13.57 15.44 17.48
N GLY A 43 -13.83 15.29 18.77
CA GLY A 43 -15.16 14.99 19.30
C GLY A 43 -15.64 13.56 19.07
N THR A 44 -14.77 12.66 18.61
CA THR A 44 -15.06 11.25 18.31
C THR A 44 -14.09 10.32 19.03
N PRO A 45 -14.19 10.20 20.37
CA PRO A 45 -13.19 9.48 21.16
C PRO A 45 -13.16 7.96 20.88
N ASN A 46 -14.24 7.39 20.32
CA ASN A 46 -14.34 5.97 19.98
C ASN A 46 -15.03 5.80 18.63
N PRO A 47 -14.39 6.18 17.51
CA PRO A 47 -15.00 6.05 16.19
C PRO A 47 -15.13 4.58 15.80
N VAL A 48 -16.28 4.23 15.20
CA VAL A 48 -16.47 2.94 14.54
C VAL A 48 -15.97 3.07 13.12
N VAL A 49 -15.12 2.12 12.68
CA VAL A 49 -14.58 2.07 11.32
C VAL A 49 -14.79 0.65 10.78
N THR A 50 -15.51 0.53 9.68
CA THR A 50 -15.65 -0.75 8.97
C THR A 50 -14.43 -0.96 8.08
N LEU A 51 -13.62 -1.97 8.40
CA LEU A 51 -12.49 -2.39 7.59
C LEU A 51 -12.94 -3.48 6.62
N MET A 52 -13.19 -3.11 5.37
CA MET A 52 -13.48 -4.07 4.31
C MET A 52 -12.19 -4.79 3.89
N ILE A 53 -12.25 -6.12 3.81
CA ILE A 53 -11.18 -6.99 3.34
C ILE A 53 -11.72 -7.98 2.32
N THR A 54 -10.86 -8.53 1.46
CA THR A 54 -11.24 -9.68 0.65
C THR A 54 -11.12 -10.99 1.43
N THR A 55 -11.88 -12.01 1.05
CA THR A 55 -12.05 -13.29 1.75
C THR A 55 -10.81 -14.21 1.71
N LEU A 56 -9.61 -13.65 1.86
CA LEU A 56 -8.35 -14.40 1.97
C LEU A 56 -7.98 -14.56 3.44
N SER A 57 -7.61 -15.78 3.85
CA SER A 57 -7.26 -16.10 5.26
C SER A 57 -6.13 -15.22 5.80
N GLU A 58 -5.10 -14.93 5.00
CA GLU A 58 -4.01 -14.04 5.37
C GLU A 58 -4.52 -12.62 5.68
N ARG A 59 -5.44 -12.10 4.87
CA ARG A 59 -6.00 -10.77 5.07
C ARG A 59 -6.84 -10.68 6.34
N MET A 60 -7.57 -11.75 6.67
CA MET A 60 -8.31 -11.83 7.93
C MET A 60 -7.38 -11.70 9.13
N GLN A 61 -6.29 -12.49 9.16
CA GLN A 61 -5.32 -12.46 10.25
C GLN A 61 -4.67 -11.07 10.42
N ILE A 62 -4.32 -10.41 9.32
CA ILE A 62 -3.77 -9.06 9.35
C ILE A 62 -4.80 -8.05 9.86
N ALA A 63 -6.04 -8.14 9.41
CA ALA A 63 -7.13 -7.27 9.85
C ALA A 63 -7.42 -7.42 11.35
N GLU A 64 -7.37 -8.63 11.90
CA GLU A 64 -7.51 -8.90 13.34
C GLU A 64 -6.39 -8.22 14.15
N VAL A 65 -5.16 -8.22 13.64
CA VAL A 65 -4.04 -7.50 14.30
C VAL A 65 -4.25 -5.99 14.20
N ILE A 66 -4.66 -5.46 13.04
CA ILE A 66 -4.99 -4.03 12.89
C ILE A 66 -6.10 -3.65 13.88
N GLN A 67 -7.16 -4.45 13.98
CA GLN A 67 -8.27 -4.25 14.91
C GLN A 67 -7.76 -4.18 16.37
N ALA A 68 -6.92 -5.14 16.78
CA ALA A 68 -6.37 -5.19 18.13
C ALA A 68 -5.49 -3.95 18.45
N MET A 69 -4.61 -3.57 17.52
CA MET A 69 -3.74 -2.39 17.69
C MET A 69 -4.55 -1.08 17.70
N ALA A 70 -5.51 -0.93 16.81
CA ALA A 70 -6.35 0.27 16.71
C ALA A 70 -7.24 0.45 17.96
N LYS A 71 -7.70 -0.65 18.56
CA LYS A 71 -8.46 -0.63 19.81
C LYS A 71 -7.69 0.02 20.96
N GLU A 72 -6.39 -0.18 21.05
CA GLU A 72 -5.56 0.47 22.06
C GLU A 72 -5.57 2.00 21.91
N SER A 73 -5.74 2.49 20.68
CA SER A 73 -5.82 3.91 20.35
C SER A 73 -7.23 4.49 20.43
N GLY A 74 -8.27 3.67 20.70
CA GLY A 74 -9.65 4.10 20.87
C GLY A 74 -10.57 3.81 19.67
N PHE A 75 -10.10 3.20 18.60
CA PHE A 75 -10.94 2.84 17.44
C PHE A 75 -11.71 1.54 17.69
N ASP A 76 -12.98 1.50 17.25
CA ASP A 76 -13.77 0.26 17.10
C ASP A 76 -13.73 -0.18 15.63
N ILE A 77 -12.76 -1.01 15.30
CA ILE A 77 -12.63 -1.57 13.94
C ILE A 77 -13.56 -2.77 13.79
N ARG A 78 -14.44 -2.74 12.80
CA ARG A 78 -15.34 -3.84 12.43
C ARG A 78 -14.87 -4.45 11.11
N ILE A 79 -14.45 -5.70 11.14
CA ILE A 79 -13.94 -6.40 9.96
C ILE A 79 -15.11 -6.91 9.13
N GLN A 80 -15.15 -6.52 7.85
CA GLN A 80 -16.13 -6.97 6.86
C GLN A 80 -15.41 -7.74 5.75
N ALA A 81 -15.58 -9.06 5.73
CA ALA A 81 -15.06 -9.90 4.67
C ALA A 81 -16.02 -9.88 3.47
N THR A 82 -15.53 -9.45 2.32
CA THR A 82 -16.31 -9.27 1.09
C THR A 82 -15.64 -10.05 -0.06
N GLU A 83 -16.43 -10.63 -0.95
CA GLU A 83 -15.90 -11.27 -2.17
C GLU A 83 -15.16 -10.21 -3.01
N PHE A 84 -14.12 -10.65 -3.74
CA PHE A 84 -13.19 -9.73 -4.42
C PHE A 84 -13.88 -8.76 -5.39
N THR A 85 -14.75 -9.27 -6.26
CA THR A 85 -15.45 -8.44 -7.26
C THR A 85 -16.40 -7.45 -6.59
N SER A 86 -17.13 -7.91 -5.55
CA SER A 86 -18.02 -7.05 -4.77
C SER A 86 -17.25 -5.98 -4.00
N ALA A 87 -16.09 -6.33 -3.42
CA ALA A 87 -15.23 -5.37 -2.73
C ALA A 87 -14.70 -4.28 -3.68
N GLN A 88 -14.34 -4.65 -4.90
CA GLN A 88 -13.94 -3.67 -5.92
C GLN A 88 -15.09 -2.73 -6.32
N GLN A 89 -16.31 -3.26 -6.44
CA GLN A 89 -17.48 -2.45 -6.75
C GLN A 89 -17.79 -1.46 -5.60
N HIS A 90 -17.82 -1.94 -4.35
CA HIS A 90 -17.98 -1.06 -3.19
C HIS A 90 -16.91 0.03 -3.15
N ALA A 91 -15.65 -0.33 -3.43
CA ALA A 91 -14.56 0.64 -3.47
C ALA A 91 -14.77 1.69 -4.57
N ALA A 92 -15.19 1.28 -5.77
CA ALA A 92 -15.47 2.19 -6.89
C ALA A 92 -16.66 3.12 -6.61
N ASP A 93 -17.66 2.65 -5.85
CA ASP A 93 -18.85 3.41 -5.46
C ASP A 93 -18.58 4.30 -4.23
N GLY A 94 -17.41 4.20 -3.58
CA GLY A 94 -17.06 4.91 -2.34
C GLY A 94 -17.81 4.38 -1.10
N ASP A 95 -18.34 3.17 -1.16
CA ASP A 95 -19.10 2.52 -0.09
C ASP A 95 -18.19 1.71 0.84
N PHE A 96 -17.31 2.41 1.57
CA PHE A 96 -16.42 1.84 2.58
C PHE A 96 -15.87 2.93 3.50
N ASP A 97 -15.55 2.59 4.75
CA ASP A 97 -14.80 3.47 5.64
C ASP A 97 -13.27 3.26 5.47
N ALA A 98 -12.86 2.00 5.41
CA ALA A 98 -11.48 1.60 5.13
C ALA A 98 -11.47 0.30 4.30
N PHE A 99 -10.56 0.20 3.35
CA PHE A 99 -10.42 -0.97 2.48
C PHE A 99 -8.98 -1.49 2.48
N PHE A 100 -8.79 -2.73 2.94
CA PHE A 100 -7.51 -3.40 2.86
C PHE A 100 -7.32 -4.01 1.48
N TRP A 101 -6.54 -3.35 0.66
CA TRP A 101 -6.28 -3.73 -0.71
C TRP A 101 -4.79 -4.05 -0.94
N GLY A 102 -4.49 -4.89 -1.95
CA GLY A 102 -3.15 -5.17 -2.41
C GLY A 102 -2.94 -4.66 -3.83
N TRP A 103 -1.80 -4.07 -4.10
CA TRP A 103 -1.41 -3.60 -5.42
C TRP A 103 -0.28 -4.44 -5.99
N GLY A 104 -0.42 -4.90 -7.25
CA GLY A 104 0.66 -5.55 -7.99
C GLY A 104 1.65 -4.52 -8.49
N GLY A 105 2.78 -4.36 -7.79
CA GLY A 105 3.76 -3.31 -8.07
C GLY A 105 4.30 -3.30 -9.49
N ARG A 106 4.54 -2.12 -10.02
CA ARG A 106 5.26 -1.87 -11.28
C ARG A 106 6.69 -1.46 -10.96
N ILE A 107 7.62 -1.66 -11.90
CA ILE A 107 9.02 -1.24 -11.74
C ILE A 107 9.12 0.28 -11.71
N ASP A 108 8.43 0.95 -12.65
CA ASP A 108 8.34 2.41 -12.65
C ASP A 108 7.36 2.89 -11.56
N PRO A 109 7.76 3.83 -10.71
CA PRO A 109 6.93 4.35 -9.63
C PRO A 109 5.66 5.04 -10.12
N ASP A 110 5.64 5.65 -11.28
CA ASP A 110 4.44 6.29 -11.86
C ASP A 110 3.28 5.30 -12.00
N GLY A 111 3.57 4.07 -12.45
CA GLY A 111 2.59 3.00 -12.57
C GLY A 111 2.05 2.47 -11.24
N ASN A 112 2.66 2.87 -10.11
CA ASN A 112 2.23 2.45 -8.77
C ASN A 112 1.42 3.53 -8.04
N ILE A 113 1.61 4.80 -8.37
CA ILE A 113 1.07 5.88 -7.57
C ILE A 113 0.10 6.79 -8.33
N SER A 114 0.41 7.15 -9.56
CA SER A 114 -0.40 8.13 -10.29
C SER A 114 -1.82 7.66 -10.56
N SER A 115 -2.01 6.36 -10.81
CA SER A 115 -3.34 5.76 -11.01
C SER A 115 -4.18 5.64 -9.73
N ILE A 116 -3.56 5.82 -8.55
CA ILE A 116 -4.19 5.64 -7.24
C ILE A 116 -4.40 6.98 -6.53
N LEU A 117 -3.47 7.94 -6.67
CA LEU A 117 -3.46 9.18 -5.90
C LEU A 117 -3.73 10.44 -6.71
N GLY A 118 -3.70 10.37 -8.05
CA GLY A 118 -4.12 11.49 -8.89
C GLY A 118 -5.59 11.87 -8.64
N CYS A 119 -5.93 13.15 -8.66
CA CYS A 119 -7.26 13.66 -8.31
C CYS A 119 -8.42 12.97 -9.05
N ASN A 120 -8.22 12.58 -10.32
CA ASN A 120 -9.22 11.89 -11.13
C ASN A 120 -8.75 10.51 -11.58
N ALA A 121 -7.85 9.90 -10.83
CA ALA A 121 -7.26 8.63 -11.22
C ALA A 121 -8.25 7.46 -11.05
N ALA A 122 -8.14 6.45 -11.93
CA ALA A 122 -9.10 5.35 -12.04
C ALA A 122 -9.22 4.47 -10.78
N PHE A 123 -8.18 4.41 -9.95
CA PHE A 123 -8.15 3.63 -8.71
C PHE A 123 -8.05 4.52 -7.46
N ASN A 124 -8.38 5.80 -7.60
CA ASN A 124 -8.44 6.73 -6.47
C ASN A 124 -9.75 6.56 -5.69
N TYR A 125 -9.95 5.39 -5.11
CA TYR A 125 -11.16 5.04 -4.37
C TYR A 125 -11.37 5.87 -3.09
N GLN A 126 -10.29 6.38 -2.51
CA GLN A 126 -10.29 7.25 -1.33
C GLN A 126 -10.63 8.72 -1.65
N HIS A 127 -10.87 9.06 -2.93
CA HIS A 127 -11.19 10.41 -3.40
C HIS A 127 -10.19 11.48 -2.93
N TYR A 128 -8.93 11.09 -2.76
CA TYR A 128 -7.87 12.03 -2.42
C TYR A 128 -7.60 12.96 -3.59
N CYS A 129 -7.48 14.25 -3.31
CA CYS A 129 -7.11 15.23 -4.31
C CYS A 129 -6.26 16.32 -3.69
N ASN A 130 -5.00 16.34 -4.07
CA ASN A 130 -4.07 17.39 -3.74
C ASN A 130 -3.41 17.90 -5.04
N PRO A 131 -3.71 19.13 -5.48
CA PRO A 131 -3.17 19.67 -6.74
C PRO A 131 -1.64 19.73 -6.77
N GLU A 132 -0.99 19.82 -5.62
CA GLU A 132 0.47 19.78 -5.55
C GLU A 132 1.00 18.39 -5.85
N VAL A 133 0.37 17.35 -5.29
CA VAL A 133 0.68 15.95 -5.60
C VAL A 133 0.52 15.68 -7.09
N ASP A 134 -0.58 16.12 -7.71
CA ASP A 134 -0.80 15.96 -9.15
C ASP A 134 0.30 16.64 -9.97
N ARG A 135 0.64 17.88 -9.64
CA ARG A 135 1.70 18.62 -10.33
C ARG A 135 3.06 17.92 -10.24
N GLU A 136 3.40 17.41 -9.04
CA GLU A 136 4.68 16.72 -8.84
C GLU A 136 4.73 15.35 -9.55
N LEU A 137 3.62 14.63 -9.60
CA LEU A 137 3.50 13.37 -10.37
C LEU A 137 3.65 13.63 -11.89
N GLU A 138 3.00 14.67 -12.41
CA GLU A 138 3.14 15.08 -13.81
C GLU A 138 4.58 15.48 -14.14
N ALA A 139 5.20 16.34 -13.31
CA ALA A 139 6.58 16.75 -13.48
C ALA A 139 7.55 15.56 -13.49
N ALA A 140 7.36 14.60 -12.57
CA ALA A 140 8.18 13.38 -12.52
C ALA A 140 8.03 12.53 -13.80
N ARG A 141 6.87 12.54 -14.43
CA ARG A 141 6.59 11.79 -15.66
C ARG A 141 7.28 12.35 -16.88
N GLU A 142 7.48 13.68 -16.94
CA GLU A 142 8.14 14.37 -18.04
C GLU A 142 9.67 14.25 -18.03
N LEU A 143 10.25 13.70 -16.95
CA LEU A 143 11.70 13.61 -16.75
C LEU A 143 12.24 12.20 -17.00
N ASP A 144 13.44 12.13 -17.58
CA ASP A 144 14.16 10.86 -17.79
C ASP A 144 15.17 10.57 -16.66
N ALA A 145 15.80 11.63 -16.13
CA ALA A 145 16.84 11.48 -15.13
C ALA A 145 16.26 11.03 -13.76
N ARG A 146 16.67 9.84 -13.32
CA ARG A 146 16.18 9.25 -12.05
C ARG A 146 16.31 10.19 -10.86
N ALA A 147 17.41 10.92 -10.74
CA ALA A 147 17.64 11.81 -9.61
C ALA A 147 16.63 12.97 -9.56
N GLU A 148 16.26 13.51 -10.70
CA GLU A 148 15.28 14.59 -10.85
C GLU A 148 13.87 14.05 -10.54
N ARG A 149 13.49 12.92 -11.12
CA ARG A 149 12.22 12.23 -10.80
C ARG A 149 12.08 11.94 -9.31
N LEU A 150 13.17 11.47 -8.67
CA LEU A 150 13.17 11.14 -7.24
C LEU A 150 12.94 12.38 -6.37
N ALA A 151 13.37 13.57 -6.80
CA ALA A 151 13.09 14.80 -6.08
C ALA A 151 11.58 15.11 -6.01
N HIS A 152 10.89 14.97 -7.13
CA HIS A 152 9.42 15.13 -7.20
C HIS A 152 8.69 14.06 -6.37
N TYR A 153 9.08 12.78 -6.50
CA TYR A 153 8.48 11.71 -5.69
C TYR A 153 8.70 11.90 -4.18
N ARG A 154 9.77 12.56 -3.77
CA ARG A 154 9.97 12.90 -2.35
C ARG A 154 8.90 13.85 -1.85
N ILE A 155 8.59 14.90 -2.61
CA ILE A 155 7.54 15.87 -2.25
C ILE A 155 6.19 15.14 -2.17
N VAL A 156 5.88 14.29 -3.15
CA VAL A 156 4.68 13.45 -3.12
C VAL A 156 4.63 12.60 -1.86
N ALA A 157 5.73 11.93 -1.49
CA ALA A 157 5.77 11.07 -0.30
C ALA A 157 5.53 11.86 1.00
N GLU A 158 6.05 13.08 1.10
CA GLU A 158 5.85 13.96 2.26
C GLU A 158 4.36 14.34 2.40
N HIS A 159 3.68 14.67 1.30
CA HIS A 159 2.24 14.91 1.30
C HIS A 159 1.45 13.67 1.70
N ILE A 160 1.75 12.51 1.13
CA ILE A 160 1.05 11.25 1.44
C ILE A 160 1.20 10.85 2.90
N LEU A 161 2.39 11.03 3.49
CA LEU A 161 2.63 10.74 4.89
C LEU A 161 1.99 11.76 5.84
N HIS A 162 1.75 12.98 5.38
CA HIS A 162 1.04 14.01 6.12
C HIS A 162 -0.48 13.81 6.08
N ASP A 163 -1.02 13.61 4.88
CA ASP A 163 -2.47 13.55 4.61
C ASP A 163 -3.07 12.16 4.87
N LEU A 164 -2.23 11.11 4.80
CA LEU A 164 -2.57 9.70 5.02
C LEU A 164 -3.78 9.19 4.23
N PRO A 165 -3.90 9.46 2.92
CA PRO A 165 -4.96 8.88 2.11
C PRO A 165 -4.81 7.36 1.96
N ILE A 166 -3.60 6.85 2.13
CA ILE A 166 -3.24 5.44 2.14
C ILE A 166 -2.26 5.17 3.28
N ILE A 167 -2.52 4.08 4.00
CA ILE A 167 -1.60 3.54 4.99
C ILE A 167 -0.93 2.32 4.37
N TYR A 168 0.35 2.44 3.99
CA TYR A 168 1.15 1.32 3.52
C TYR A 168 1.51 0.42 4.71
N LEU A 169 1.33 -0.89 4.55
CA LEU A 169 1.59 -1.85 5.62
C LEU A 169 2.92 -2.56 5.40
N TYR A 170 3.08 -3.21 4.24
CA TYR A 170 4.27 -3.99 3.92
C TYR A 170 4.41 -4.24 2.42
N HIS A 171 5.61 -4.61 2.01
CA HIS A 171 5.94 -5.11 0.69
C HIS A 171 6.21 -6.61 0.79
N PRO A 172 5.38 -7.48 0.17
CA PRO A 172 5.60 -8.92 0.18
C PRO A 172 6.81 -9.29 -0.67
N LYS A 173 7.57 -10.29 -0.22
CA LYS A 173 8.60 -10.93 -1.03
C LYS A 173 7.96 -11.99 -1.93
N TRP A 174 8.33 -12.01 -3.18
CA TRP A 174 7.90 -13.05 -4.10
C TRP A 174 8.66 -14.34 -3.80
N LEU A 175 7.95 -15.36 -3.36
CA LEU A 175 8.50 -16.68 -3.05
C LEU A 175 8.16 -17.65 -4.18
N TYR A 176 9.17 -18.32 -4.71
CA TYR A 176 9.02 -19.29 -5.78
C TYR A 176 9.52 -20.66 -5.32
N ALA A 177 8.78 -21.70 -5.68
CA ALA A 177 9.20 -23.08 -5.53
C ALA A 177 9.08 -23.79 -6.87
N HIS A 178 10.10 -24.55 -7.24
CA HIS A 178 10.10 -25.36 -8.45
C HIS A 178 10.77 -26.71 -8.21
N THR A 179 10.50 -27.66 -9.08
CA THR A 179 11.18 -28.96 -9.07
C THR A 179 12.68 -28.79 -9.35
N ALA A 180 13.52 -29.63 -8.76
CA ALA A 180 14.97 -29.64 -9.03
C ALA A 180 15.32 -29.91 -10.50
N ARG A 181 14.37 -30.46 -11.28
CA ARG A 181 14.52 -30.71 -12.72
C ARG A 181 14.32 -29.46 -13.58
N LEU A 182 13.82 -28.36 -12.99
CA LEU A 182 13.64 -27.09 -13.72
C LEU A 182 14.93 -26.27 -13.65
N SER A 183 15.49 -25.93 -14.79
CA SER A 183 16.62 -25.02 -14.93
C SER A 183 16.22 -23.74 -15.68
N GLY A 184 17.08 -22.70 -15.62
CA GLY A 184 16.86 -21.45 -16.35
C GLY A 184 15.79 -20.51 -15.72
N PHE A 185 15.32 -20.78 -14.51
CA PHE A 185 14.38 -19.89 -13.82
C PHE A 185 15.09 -18.61 -13.36
N ILE A 186 14.50 -17.46 -13.73
CA ILE A 186 14.94 -16.13 -13.33
C ILE A 186 13.78 -15.41 -12.63
N PRO A 187 13.90 -15.04 -11.35
CA PRO A 187 12.89 -14.25 -10.67
C PRO A 187 12.88 -12.81 -11.19
N TYR A 188 11.71 -12.25 -11.42
CA TYR A 188 11.53 -10.86 -11.83
C TYR A 188 10.94 -10.03 -10.69
N PRO A 189 11.33 -8.73 -10.56
CA PRO A 189 10.87 -7.87 -9.47
C PRO A 189 9.35 -7.63 -9.43
N ASP A 190 8.64 -7.81 -10.55
CA ASP A 190 7.20 -7.69 -10.66
C ASP A 190 6.43 -8.96 -10.24
N GLY A 191 7.14 -10.01 -9.82
CA GLY A 191 6.54 -11.28 -9.39
C GLY A 191 6.05 -12.17 -10.52
N MET A 192 6.13 -11.75 -11.78
CA MET A 192 5.62 -12.52 -12.91
C MET A 192 6.61 -13.63 -13.31
N ILE A 193 6.06 -14.84 -13.52
CA ILE A 193 6.82 -15.96 -14.06
C ILE A 193 6.87 -15.82 -15.58
N ARG A 194 8.09 -15.73 -16.13
CA ARG A 194 8.34 -15.73 -17.57
C ARG A 194 8.95 -17.06 -17.97
N PRO A 195 8.29 -17.82 -18.84
CA PRO A 195 8.74 -19.16 -19.23
C PRO A 195 9.95 -19.16 -20.17
N GLN A 196 10.36 -18.00 -20.66
CA GLN A 196 11.48 -17.87 -21.57
C GLN A 196 12.79 -18.36 -20.92
N GLY A 197 13.46 -19.32 -21.53
CA GLY A 197 14.70 -19.90 -21.03
C GLY A 197 14.51 -21.05 -20.03
N LEU A 198 13.28 -21.38 -19.63
CA LEU A 198 13.03 -22.54 -18.77
C LEU A 198 13.25 -23.85 -19.53
N GLN A 199 13.92 -24.78 -18.89
CA GLN A 199 14.16 -26.14 -19.40
C GLN A 199 13.79 -27.14 -18.30
N LEU A 200 13.11 -28.23 -18.71
CA LEU A 200 12.74 -29.32 -17.83
C LEU A 200 13.54 -30.57 -18.26
N GLU A 201 14.41 -31.05 -17.36
CA GLU A 201 15.20 -32.27 -17.53
C GLU A 201 14.51 -33.50 -16.96
#